data_e7c707511ce04415aa63d833ce3d4c19
#
_entry.id   e7c707511ce04415aa63d833ce3d4c19
#
_cell.length_a   1.000
_cell.length_b   1.000
_cell.length_c   1.000
_cell.angle_alpha   90.00
_cell.angle_beta   90.00
_cell.angle_gamma   90.00
#
_symmetry.space_group_name_H-M   'P 1'
#
loop_
_entity.id
_entity.type
_entity.pdbx_description
1 polymer ?
#
loop_
_entity_poly.entity_id
_entity_poly.type
_entity_poly.pdbx_seq_one_letter_code
_entity_poly.pdbx_strand_id
1 'polypeptide(L)'
;MKNKLLLFGYVFAASFGAFVVGLNLGGISGALEFITAEFGLSAMAMGLVTSAIMIGCLIGALLGGRYSDKYGRRNMMIISAVMLILSAVGCAMASNAAWLIAARFLGGCGMGVLSAVIPIYISEISPAKWRGTFVSFYQLFIVIGILAAYCADFGMISWGNNWRWMLGLPLLFAAGNLLMLLFLPESPRWLIKQGEYEVARKAIARMGISSEDAAVMLETPKSSQKGGPKLSELFRGSTTHIVLLGSLLAVFQQLSLIHI
;
A
#
# COMPACT_ATOMS: atom_id res chain seq x y z
N MET A 1 23.93 1.53 17.46
CA MET A 1 23.38 0.37 16.74
C MET A 1 21.90 0.11 17.03
N LYS A 2 21.45 0.12 18.28
CA LYS A 2 20.04 -0.12 18.68
C LYS A 2 19.01 0.76 17.93
N ASN A 3 19.29 2.04 17.78
CA ASN A 3 18.36 3.01 17.14
C ASN A 3 18.15 2.74 15.63
N LYS A 4 19.20 2.29 14.92
CA LYS A 4 19.06 1.94 13.49
C LYS A 4 18.23 0.70 13.28
N LEU A 5 18.32 -0.28 14.18
CA LEU A 5 17.55 -1.52 14.12
C LEU A 5 16.04 -1.25 14.36
N LEU A 6 15.71 -0.33 15.27
CA LEU A 6 14.32 0.08 15.51
C LEU A 6 13.70 0.76 14.28
N LEU A 7 14.42 1.72 13.68
CA LEU A 7 13.95 2.38 12.47
C LEU A 7 13.74 1.40 11.33
N PHE A 8 14.70 0.47 11.14
CA PHE A 8 14.56 -0.59 10.15
C PHE A 8 13.33 -1.47 10.42
N GLY A 9 13.05 -1.80 11.68
CA GLY A 9 11.85 -2.53 12.07
C GLY A 9 10.55 -1.81 11.70
N TYR A 10 10.49 -0.49 11.87
CA TYR A 10 9.32 0.31 11.47
C TYR A 10 9.16 0.38 9.94
N VAL A 11 10.29 0.56 9.21
CA VAL A 11 10.28 0.52 7.74
C VAL A 11 9.82 -0.85 7.23
N PHE A 12 10.33 -1.93 7.83
CA PHE A 12 9.92 -3.30 7.51
C PHE A 12 8.42 -3.51 7.75
N ALA A 13 7.92 -3.14 8.93
CA ALA A 13 6.51 -3.29 9.29
C ALA A 13 5.58 -2.50 8.34
N ALA A 14 5.96 -1.28 7.95
CA ALA A 14 5.23 -0.51 6.95
C ALA A 14 5.30 -1.16 5.56
N SER A 15 6.49 -1.61 5.13
CA SER A 15 6.69 -2.25 3.83
C SER A 15 6.00 -3.61 3.72
N PHE A 16 5.74 -4.28 4.85
CA PHE A 16 5.01 -5.56 4.85
C PHE A 16 3.59 -5.43 4.29
N GLY A 17 2.96 -4.25 4.39
CA GLY A 17 1.72 -3.95 3.67
C GLY A 17 1.87 -4.05 2.15
N ALA A 18 3.04 -3.69 1.60
CA ALA A 18 3.32 -3.84 0.18
C ALA A 18 3.44 -5.31 -0.25
N PHE A 19 3.93 -6.19 0.62
CA PHE A 19 3.91 -7.64 0.39
C PHE A 19 2.47 -8.16 0.23
N VAL A 20 1.55 -7.71 1.08
CA VAL A 20 0.12 -8.07 0.97
C VAL A 20 -0.48 -7.55 -0.34
N VAL A 21 -0.11 -6.35 -0.77
CA VAL A 21 -0.48 -5.81 -2.10
C VAL A 21 0.00 -6.75 -3.20
N GLY A 22 1.26 -7.19 -3.15
CA GLY A 22 1.84 -8.14 -4.10
C GLY A 22 1.10 -9.48 -4.16
N LEU A 23 0.75 -10.05 -2.99
CA LEU A 23 -0.05 -11.28 -2.91
C LEU A 23 -1.41 -11.14 -3.61
N ASN A 24 -2.10 -10.01 -3.43
CA ASN A 24 -3.39 -9.76 -4.07
C ASN A 24 -3.28 -9.56 -5.60
N LEU A 25 -2.14 -9.02 -6.07
CA LEU A 25 -1.88 -8.86 -7.51
C LEU A 25 -1.58 -10.20 -8.18
N GLY A 26 -0.74 -11.03 -7.54
CA GLY A 26 -0.34 -12.33 -8.09
C GLY A 26 -1.44 -13.39 -8.03
N GLY A 27 -2.16 -13.50 -6.91
CA GLY A 27 -3.06 -14.61 -6.62
C GLY A 27 -4.26 -14.76 -7.56
N ILE A 28 -4.60 -13.74 -8.37
CA ILE A 28 -5.68 -13.88 -9.36
C ILE A 28 -5.26 -14.76 -10.55
N SER A 29 -3.97 -14.76 -10.88
CA SER A 29 -3.49 -15.47 -12.08
C SER A 29 -3.68 -16.98 -11.96
N GLY A 30 -3.39 -17.55 -10.79
CA GLY A 30 -3.62 -18.97 -10.54
C GLY A 30 -5.09 -19.34 -10.32
N ALA A 31 -5.86 -18.41 -9.76
CA ALA A 31 -7.28 -18.66 -9.41
C ALA A 31 -8.25 -18.53 -10.60
N LEU A 32 -7.92 -17.73 -11.63
CA LEU A 32 -8.86 -17.29 -12.67
C LEU A 32 -9.47 -18.45 -13.47
N GLU A 33 -8.68 -19.44 -13.81
CA GLU A 33 -9.16 -20.61 -14.57
C GLU A 33 -10.22 -21.40 -13.79
N PHE A 34 -9.96 -21.63 -12.50
CA PHE A 34 -10.89 -22.37 -11.64
C PHE A 34 -12.17 -21.57 -11.35
N ILE A 35 -12.08 -20.26 -11.16
CA ILE A 35 -13.23 -19.36 -11.01
C ILE A 35 -14.09 -19.38 -12.26
N THR A 36 -13.44 -19.34 -13.43
CA THR A 36 -14.14 -19.38 -14.73
C THR A 36 -14.87 -20.69 -14.94
N ALA A 37 -14.26 -21.81 -14.57
CA ALA A 37 -14.89 -23.12 -14.67
C ALA A 37 -16.06 -23.26 -13.68
N GLU A 38 -15.94 -22.77 -12.45
CA GLU A 38 -16.99 -22.91 -11.41
C GLU A 38 -18.21 -22.02 -11.70
N PHE A 39 -17.99 -20.76 -12.12
CA PHE A 39 -19.09 -19.80 -12.33
C PHE A 39 -19.53 -19.69 -13.79
N GLY A 40 -18.92 -20.41 -14.73
CA GLY A 40 -19.25 -20.34 -16.15
C GLY A 40 -19.06 -18.94 -16.72
N LEU A 41 -17.96 -18.25 -16.38
CA LEU A 41 -17.76 -16.86 -16.72
C LEU A 41 -17.58 -16.64 -18.22
N SER A 42 -18.29 -15.64 -18.76
CA SER A 42 -18.00 -15.11 -20.09
C SER A 42 -16.67 -14.35 -20.09
N ALA A 43 -16.05 -14.13 -21.25
CA ALA A 43 -14.81 -13.34 -21.39
C ALA A 43 -14.95 -11.93 -20.78
N MET A 44 -16.14 -11.31 -20.91
CA MET A 44 -16.41 -10.01 -20.30
C MET A 44 -16.45 -10.09 -18.77
N ALA A 45 -17.06 -11.11 -18.20
CA ALA A 45 -17.12 -11.30 -16.74
C ALA A 45 -15.73 -11.60 -16.15
N MET A 46 -14.90 -12.38 -16.86
CA MET A 46 -13.48 -12.58 -16.51
C MET A 46 -12.72 -11.26 -16.46
N GLY A 47 -12.89 -10.43 -17.50
CA GLY A 47 -12.30 -9.09 -17.53
C GLY A 47 -12.74 -8.22 -16.36
N LEU A 48 -14.01 -8.27 -15.96
CA LEU A 48 -14.52 -7.53 -14.80
C LEU A 48 -13.96 -8.06 -13.46
N VAL A 49 -13.88 -9.37 -13.28
CA VAL A 49 -13.29 -9.98 -12.09
C VAL A 49 -11.82 -9.57 -11.93
N THR A 50 -11.05 -9.55 -13.02
CA THR A 50 -9.63 -9.16 -12.98
C THR A 50 -9.44 -7.64 -12.83
N SER A 51 -10.22 -6.82 -13.53
CA SER A 51 -10.07 -5.36 -13.51
C SER A 51 -10.67 -4.67 -12.29
N ALA A 52 -11.61 -5.30 -11.59
CA ALA A 52 -12.27 -4.72 -10.42
C ALA A 52 -11.28 -4.21 -9.35
N ILE A 53 -10.22 -4.97 -9.11
CA ILE A 53 -9.18 -4.59 -8.14
C ILE A 53 -8.40 -3.36 -8.61
N MET A 54 -8.14 -3.22 -9.91
CA MET A 54 -7.43 -2.07 -10.48
C MET A 54 -8.27 -0.79 -10.42
N ILE A 55 -9.58 -0.90 -10.68
CA ILE A 55 -10.52 0.22 -10.55
C ILE A 55 -10.59 0.68 -9.09
N GLY A 56 -10.70 -0.27 -8.16
CA GLY A 56 -10.63 0.03 -6.73
C GLY A 56 -9.31 0.69 -6.33
N CYS A 57 -8.18 0.19 -6.84
CA CYS A 57 -6.84 0.72 -6.57
C CYS A 57 -6.71 2.17 -7.05
N LEU A 58 -7.21 2.51 -8.22
CA LEU A 58 -7.24 3.88 -8.73
C LEU A 58 -7.98 4.81 -7.77
N ILE A 59 -9.19 4.43 -7.35
CA ILE A 59 -10.00 5.22 -6.42
C ILE A 59 -9.30 5.33 -5.05
N GLY A 60 -8.79 4.21 -4.53
CA GLY A 60 -8.05 4.17 -3.28
C GLY A 60 -6.81 5.05 -3.27
N ALA A 61 -6.03 5.06 -4.34
CA ALA A 61 -4.84 5.88 -4.47
C ALA A 61 -5.17 7.39 -4.52
N LEU A 62 -6.19 7.78 -5.28
CA LEU A 62 -6.63 9.18 -5.38
C LEU A 62 -7.14 9.72 -4.03
N LEU A 63 -7.88 8.91 -3.29
CA LEU A 63 -8.43 9.30 -2.00
C LEU A 63 -7.42 9.13 -0.86
N GLY A 64 -6.55 8.11 -0.94
CA GLY A 64 -5.62 7.74 0.10
C GLY A 64 -4.67 8.85 0.50
N GLY A 65 -4.09 9.56 -0.46
CA GLY A 65 -3.22 10.70 -0.20
C GLY A 65 -3.94 11.80 0.59
N ARG A 66 -5.13 12.20 0.13
CA ARG A 66 -5.92 13.26 0.77
C ARG A 66 -6.41 12.89 2.18
N TYR A 67 -6.90 11.67 2.34
CA TYR A 67 -7.39 11.23 3.65
C TYR A 67 -6.24 10.95 4.63
N SER A 68 -5.06 10.53 4.15
CA SER A 68 -3.89 10.36 5.00
C SER A 68 -3.36 11.69 5.55
N ASP A 69 -3.51 12.79 4.81
CA ASP A 69 -3.21 14.13 5.30
C ASP A 69 -4.15 14.58 6.43
N LYS A 70 -5.40 14.14 6.40
CA LYS A 70 -6.42 14.49 7.40
C LYS A 70 -6.38 13.60 8.64
N TYR A 71 -6.30 12.28 8.43
CA TYR A 71 -6.48 11.28 9.51
C TYR A 71 -5.17 10.67 10.01
N GLY A 72 -4.05 10.96 9.37
CA GLY A 72 -2.74 10.40 9.69
C GLY A 72 -2.37 9.22 8.80
N ARG A 73 -1.06 8.98 8.70
CA ARG A 73 -0.53 7.92 7.82
C ARG A 73 -0.82 6.54 8.39
N ARG A 74 -0.54 6.37 9.68
CA ARG A 74 -0.75 5.10 10.40
C ARG A 74 -2.22 4.66 10.35
N ASN A 75 -3.14 5.58 10.65
CA ASN A 75 -4.56 5.26 10.68
C ASN A 75 -5.08 4.84 9.30
N MET A 76 -4.62 5.49 8.24
CA MET A 76 -5.00 5.12 6.88
C MET A 76 -4.44 3.76 6.47
N MET A 77 -3.21 3.41 6.89
CA MET A 77 -2.67 2.05 6.69
C MET A 77 -3.48 1.00 7.45
N ILE A 78 -3.92 1.28 8.68
CA ILE A 78 -4.78 0.38 9.47
C ILE A 78 -6.13 0.16 8.77
N ILE A 79 -6.81 1.24 8.34
CA ILE A 79 -8.07 1.15 7.60
C ILE A 79 -7.90 0.29 6.35
N SER A 80 -6.82 0.51 5.60
CA SER A 80 -6.52 -0.27 4.40
C SER A 80 -6.28 -1.75 4.70
N ALA A 81 -5.56 -2.08 5.79
CA ALA A 81 -5.34 -3.46 6.20
C ALA A 81 -6.68 -4.15 6.55
N VAL A 82 -7.60 -3.45 7.22
CA VAL A 82 -8.96 -3.96 7.47
C VAL A 82 -9.72 -4.18 6.17
N MET A 83 -9.66 -3.25 5.21
CA MET A 83 -10.28 -3.43 3.88
C MET A 83 -9.73 -4.66 3.16
N LEU A 84 -8.43 -4.91 3.22
CA LEU A 84 -7.79 -6.09 2.62
C LEU A 84 -8.23 -7.38 3.31
N ILE A 85 -8.36 -7.39 4.63
CA ILE A 85 -8.89 -8.53 5.39
C ILE A 85 -10.32 -8.84 4.95
N LEU A 86 -11.20 -7.83 4.93
CA LEU A 86 -12.59 -7.99 4.50
C LEU A 86 -12.69 -8.46 3.05
N SER A 87 -11.82 -7.96 2.17
CA SER A 87 -11.75 -8.41 0.78
C SER A 87 -11.32 -9.87 0.66
N ALA A 88 -10.27 -10.28 1.38
CA ALA A 88 -9.79 -11.67 1.33
C ALA A 88 -10.86 -12.65 1.86
N VAL A 89 -11.53 -12.32 2.97
CA VAL A 89 -12.68 -13.09 3.48
C VAL A 89 -13.82 -13.11 2.45
N GLY A 90 -14.17 -11.95 1.90
CA GLY A 90 -15.22 -11.85 0.89
C GLY A 90 -14.93 -12.65 -0.37
N CYS A 91 -13.67 -12.66 -0.84
CA CYS A 91 -13.25 -13.47 -1.98
C CYS A 91 -13.32 -14.97 -1.68
N ALA A 92 -12.82 -15.40 -0.51
CA ALA A 92 -12.85 -16.82 -0.10
C ALA A 92 -14.29 -17.36 0.06
N MET A 93 -15.23 -16.50 0.49
CA MET A 93 -16.64 -16.85 0.69
C MET A 93 -17.53 -16.55 -0.52
N ALA A 94 -16.97 -16.15 -1.66
CA ALA A 94 -17.75 -15.76 -2.82
C ALA A 94 -18.59 -16.93 -3.35
N SER A 95 -19.90 -16.71 -3.45
CA SER A 95 -20.88 -17.66 -3.97
C SER A 95 -21.26 -17.38 -5.43
N ASN A 96 -20.90 -16.22 -5.96
CA ASN A 96 -21.15 -15.80 -7.34
C ASN A 96 -20.15 -14.74 -7.80
N ALA A 97 -20.09 -14.51 -9.12
CA ALA A 97 -19.16 -13.56 -9.72
C ALA A 97 -19.36 -12.12 -9.26
N ALA A 98 -20.62 -11.69 -9.06
CA ALA A 98 -20.90 -10.31 -8.64
C ALA A 98 -20.35 -10.02 -7.22
N TRP A 99 -20.52 -10.98 -6.31
CA TRP A 99 -19.95 -10.89 -4.97
C TRP A 99 -18.40 -10.84 -5.02
N LEU A 100 -17.81 -11.71 -5.85
CA LEU A 100 -16.35 -11.74 -6.03
C LEU A 100 -15.82 -10.39 -6.57
N ILE A 101 -16.50 -9.80 -7.57
CA ILE A 101 -16.17 -8.49 -8.13
C ILE A 101 -16.22 -7.42 -7.03
N ALA A 102 -17.28 -7.38 -6.21
CA ALA A 102 -17.42 -6.42 -5.14
C ALA A 102 -16.32 -6.58 -4.07
N ALA A 103 -16.00 -7.82 -3.67
CA ALA A 103 -14.94 -8.09 -2.72
C ALA A 103 -13.56 -7.67 -3.26
N ARG A 104 -13.26 -7.95 -4.53
CA ARG A 104 -12.02 -7.52 -5.20
C ARG A 104 -11.92 -6.01 -5.33
N PHE A 105 -13.02 -5.33 -5.65
CA PHE A 105 -13.07 -3.88 -5.70
C PHE A 105 -12.73 -3.26 -4.34
N LEU A 106 -13.30 -3.78 -3.25
CA LEU A 106 -12.97 -3.34 -1.89
C LEU A 106 -11.48 -3.52 -1.57
N GLY A 107 -10.92 -4.69 -1.91
CA GLY A 107 -9.48 -4.96 -1.77
C GLY A 107 -8.63 -3.99 -2.58
N GLY A 108 -9.05 -3.68 -3.81
CA GLY A 108 -8.43 -2.68 -4.65
C GLY A 108 -8.36 -1.31 -3.98
N CYS A 109 -9.46 -0.85 -3.38
CA CYS A 109 -9.47 0.42 -2.64
C CYS A 109 -8.43 0.41 -1.50
N GLY A 110 -8.36 -0.67 -0.71
CA GLY A 110 -7.33 -0.82 0.32
C GLY A 110 -5.91 -0.81 -0.24
N MET A 111 -5.67 -1.54 -1.33
CA MET A 111 -4.36 -1.56 -2.01
C MET A 111 -3.95 -0.18 -2.50
N GLY A 112 -4.87 0.57 -3.11
CA GLY A 112 -4.61 1.92 -3.60
C GLY A 112 -4.21 2.89 -2.49
N VAL A 113 -4.91 2.83 -1.36
CA VAL A 113 -4.54 3.63 -0.18
C VAL A 113 -3.13 3.25 0.31
N LEU A 114 -2.81 1.96 0.45
CA LEU A 114 -1.46 1.52 0.87
C LEU A 114 -0.39 1.97 -0.11
N SER A 115 -0.65 1.88 -1.42
CA SER A 115 0.29 2.27 -2.46
C SER A 115 0.64 3.77 -2.40
N ALA A 116 -0.31 4.61 -2.01
CA ALA A 116 -0.06 6.04 -1.82
C ALA A 116 0.61 6.33 -0.45
N VAL A 117 0.16 5.68 0.62
CA VAL A 117 0.50 6.09 1.99
C VAL A 117 1.81 5.49 2.49
N ILE A 118 2.13 4.22 2.14
CA ILE A 118 3.36 3.56 2.63
C ILE A 118 4.62 4.30 2.20
N PRO A 119 4.82 4.67 0.91
CA PRO A 119 6.01 5.40 0.49
C PRO A 119 6.13 6.77 1.18
N ILE A 120 4.99 7.45 1.39
CA ILE A 120 4.95 8.73 2.11
C ILE A 120 5.41 8.52 3.55
N TYR A 121 4.82 7.55 4.28
CA TYR A 121 5.17 7.25 5.65
C TYR A 121 6.66 6.91 5.78
N ILE A 122 7.18 6.00 4.95
CA ILE A 122 8.60 5.63 4.95
C ILE A 122 9.49 6.84 4.70
N SER A 123 9.13 7.71 3.75
CA SER A 123 9.91 8.90 3.44
C SER A 123 9.93 9.91 4.59
N GLU A 124 8.84 10.00 5.34
CA GLU A 124 8.66 10.92 6.48
C GLU A 124 9.43 10.48 7.73
N ILE A 125 9.61 9.17 7.95
CA ILE A 125 10.35 8.63 9.09
C ILE A 125 11.85 8.43 8.79
N SER A 126 12.24 8.46 7.53
CA SER A 126 13.59 8.10 7.09
C SER A 126 14.53 9.30 7.07
N PRO A 127 15.79 9.14 7.56
CA PRO A 127 16.84 10.10 7.35
C PRO A 127 17.10 10.36 5.87
N ALA A 128 17.48 11.59 5.51
CA ALA A 128 17.67 11.99 4.12
C ALA A 128 18.62 11.04 3.33
N LYS A 129 19.70 10.60 3.99
CA LYS A 129 20.72 9.72 3.40
C LYS A 129 20.15 8.34 2.96
N TRP A 130 19.18 7.78 3.69
CA TRP A 130 18.67 6.41 3.50
C TRP A 130 17.27 6.38 2.92
N ARG A 131 16.65 7.55 2.71
CA ARG A 131 15.24 7.66 2.27
C ARG A 131 14.95 6.90 0.98
N GLY A 132 15.79 7.08 -0.05
CA GLY A 132 15.63 6.37 -1.33
C GLY A 132 15.68 4.85 -1.16
N THR A 133 16.68 4.36 -0.42
CA THR A 133 16.83 2.92 -0.14
C THR A 133 15.62 2.36 0.59
N PHE A 134 15.13 3.04 1.62
CA PHE A 134 13.99 2.56 2.40
C PHE A 134 12.68 2.61 1.62
N VAL A 135 12.47 3.61 0.76
CA VAL A 135 11.32 3.64 -0.13
C VAL A 135 11.39 2.51 -1.17
N SER A 136 12.60 2.12 -1.62
CA SER A 136 12.76 0.98 -2.54
C SER A 136 12.34 -0.36 -1.92
N PHE A 137 12.38 -0.51 -0.59
CA PHE A 137 11.84 -1.70 0.09
C PHE A 137 10.35 -1.89 -0.19
N TYR A 138 9.58 -0.81 -0.32
CA TYR A 138 8.18 -0.91 -0.71
C TYR A 138 8.01 -1.68 -2.02
N GLN A 139 8.76 -1.32 -3.06
CA GLN A 139 8.69 -2.01 -4.36
C GLN A 139 9.21 -3.44 -4.28
N LEU A 140 10.30 -3.68 -3.55
CA LEU A 140 10.86 -5.02 -3.34
C LEU A 140 9.83 -5.95 -2.69
N PHE A 141 9.12 -5.48 -1.68
CA PHE A 141 8.09 -6.26 -0.99
C PHE A 141 6.89 -6.59 -1.88
N ILE A 142 6.49 -5.70 -2.81
CA ILE A 142 5.46 -6.02 -3.82
C ILE A 142 5.94 -7.19 -4.67
N VAL A 143 7.15 -7.14 -5.20
CA VAL A 143 7.69 -8.19 -6.09
C VAL A 143 7.80 -9.53 -5.35
N ILE A 144 8.31 -9.52 -4.12
CA ILE A 144 8.36 -10.73 -3.27
C ILE A 144 6.96 -11.27 -3.01
N GLY A 145 5.98 -10.39 -2.78
CA GLY A 145 4.58 -10.78 -2.60
C GLY A 145 3.96 -11.44 -3.84
N ILE A 146 4.24 -10.91 -5.03
CA ILE A 146 3.78 -11.51 -6.30
C ILE A 146 4.41 -12.90 -6.48
N LEU A 147 5.72 -13.02 -6.25
CA LEU A 147 6.41 -14.30 -6.34
C LEU A 147 5.85 -15.31 -5.34
N ALA A 148 5.62 -14.88 -4.10
CA ALA A 148 5.03 -15.72 -3.06
C ALA A 148 3.61 -16.19 -3.43
N ALA A 149 2.80 -15.32 -4.08
CA ALA A 149 1.49 -15.69 -4.59
C ALA A 149 1.60 -16.81 -5.64
N TYR A 150 2.47 -16.66 -6.64
CA TYR A 150 2.65 -17.67 -7.68
C TYR A 150 3.12 -19.02 -7.11
N CYS A 151 4.07 -19.00 -6.16
CA CYS A 151 4.52 -20.23 -5.51
C CYS A 151 3.39 -20.89 -4.70
N ALA A 152 2.60 -20.10 -3.99
CA ALA A 152 1.47 -20.60 -3.20
C ALA A 152 0.35 -21.15 -4.10
N ASP A 153 -0.01 -20.42 -5.16
CA ASP A 153 -1.01 -20.83 -6.13
C ASP A 153 -0.63 -22.17 -6.76
N PHE A 154 0.64 -22.31 -7.20
CA PHE A 154 1.16 -23.57 -7.72
C PHE A 154 1.03 -24.73 -6.71
N GLY A 155 1.35 -24.49 -5.45
CA GLY A 155 1.20 -25.49 -4.37
C GLY A 155 -0.26 -25.87 -4.07
N MET A 156 -1.21 -24.98 -4.37
CA MET A 156 -2.63 -25.16 -4.06
C MET A 156 -3.46 -25.73 -5.23
N ILE A 157 -2.87 -25.92 -6.43
CA ILE A 157 -3.59 -26.38 -7.63
C ILE A 157 -4.35 -27.69 -7.37
N SER A 158 -3.77 -28.61 -6.60
CA SER A 158 -4.36 -29.93 -6.30
C SER A 158 -5.36 -29.93 -5.13
N TRP A 159 -5.56 -28.78 -4.45
CA TRP A 159 -6.45 -28.71 -3.31
C TRP A 159 -7.91 -28.57 -3.74
N GLY A 160 -8.84 -29.17 -2.95
CA GLY A 160 -10.27 -28.89 -3.14
C GLY A 160 -10.57 -27.43 -2.85
N ASN A 161 -11.45 -26.80 -3.65
CA ASN A 161 -11.75 -25.36 -3.58
C ASN A 161 -10.49 -24.46 -3.70
N ASN A 162 -9.55 -24.84 -4.54
CA ASN A 162 -8.22 -24.25 -4.67
C ASN A 162 -8.23 -22.72 -4.82
N TRP A 163 -9.07 -22.16 -5.69
CA TRP A 163 -9.12 -20.71 -5.91
C TRP A 163 -9.58 -19.92 -4.68
N ARG A 164 -10.41 -20.52 -3.80
CA ARG A 164 -10.81 -19.89 -2.54
C ARG A 164 -9.64 -19.79 -1.57
N TRP A 165 -8.78 -20.80 -1.53
CA TRP A 165 -7.55 -20.78 -0.74
C TRP A 165 -6.53 -19.79 -1.32
N MET A 166 -6.37 -19.74 -2.64
CA MET A 166 -5.47 -18.80 -3.33
C MET A 166 -5.86 -17.35 -3.03
N LEU A 167 -7.14 -16.99 -3.17
CA LEU A 167 -7.64 -15.64 -2.88
C LEU A 167 -7.82 -15.36 -1.38
N GLY A 168 -7.90 -16.40 -0.55
CA GLY A 168 -7.97 -16.30 0.91
C GLY A 168 -6.60 -16.16 1.58
N LEU A 169 -5.53 -16.62 0.94
CA LEU A 169 -4.17 -16.57 1.50
C LEU A 169 -3.75 -15.18 1.98
N PRO A 170 -4.04 -14.08 1.25
CA PRO A 170 -3.73 -12.73 1.72
C PRO A 170 -4.31 -12.37 3.09
N LEU A 171 -5.37 -13.05 3.55
CA LEU A 171 -5.97 -12.83 4.87
C LEU A 171 -4.96 -12.99 6.00
N LEU A 172 -4.18 -14.07 5.98
CA LEU A 172 -3.19 -14.37 7.01
C LEU A 172 -2.15 -13.24 7.11
N PHE A 173 -1.64 -12.81 5.96
CA PHE A 173 -0.61 -11.77 5.90
C PHE A 173 -1.17 -10.38 6.17
N ALA A 174 -2.41 -10.08 5.74
CA ALA A 174 -3.10 -8.83 6.04
C ALA A 174 -3.40 -8.70 7.54
N ALA A 175 -3.78 -9.78 8.20
CA ALA A 175 -3.96 -9.81 9.66
C ALA A 175 -2.62 -9.59 10.39
N GLY A 176 -1.54 -10.25 9.94
CA GLY A 176 -0.19 -10.02 10.45
C GLY A 176 0.27 -8.57 10.24
N ASN A 177 0.01 -8.01 9.06
CA ASN A 177 0.29 -6.59 8.78
C ASN A 177 -0.50 -5.66 9.71
N LEU A 178 -1.79 -5.91 9.90
CA LEU A 178 -2.62 -5.13 10.82
C LEU A 178 -2.03 -5.13 12.23
N LEU A 179 -1.63 -6.29 12.74
CA LEU A 179 -0.98 -6.38 14.05
C LEU A 179 0.30 -5.56 14.11
N MET A 180 1.17 -5.61 13.08
CA MET A 180 2.39 -4.79 13.02
C MET A 180 2.05 -3.30 13.01
N LEU A 181 1.05 -2.87 12.25
CA LEU A 181 0.61 -1.47 12.13
C LEU A 181 0.08 -0.91 13.45
N LEU A 182 -0.51 -1.73 14.33
CA LEU A 182 -0.98 -1.29 15.65
C LEU A 182 0.17 -0.84 16.56
N PHE A 183 1.39 -1.35 16.36
CA PHE A 183 2.58 -0.95 17.11
C PHE A 183 3.37 0.17 16.45
N LEU A 184 3.05 0.57 15.21
CA LEU A 184 3.71 1.67 14.53
C LEU A 184 3.34 3.00 15.18
N PRO A 185 4.31 3.90 15.42
CA PRO A 185 4.02 5.29 15.76
C PRO A 185 3.51 6.05 14.53
N GLU A 186 2.77 7.14 14.76
CA GLU A 186 2.34 8.03 13.68
C GLU A 186 3.55 8.81 13.11
N SER A 187 3.42 9.31 11.88
CA SER A 187 4.48 10.09 11.24
C SER A 187 4.80 11.37 12.04
N PRO A 188 6.08 11.60 12.45
CA PRO A 188 6.48 12.80 13.13
C PRO A 188 6.20 14.07 12.32
N ARG A 189 6.40 14.03 11.00
CA ARG A 189 6.13 15.18 10.12
C ARG A 189 4.66 15.53 10.06
N TRP A 190 3.80 14.51 10.03
CA TRP A 190 2.36 14.73 10.08
C TRP A 190 1.93 15.33 11.43
N LEU A 191 2.44 14.82 12.54
CA LEU A 191 2.16 15.35 13.89
C LEU A 191 2.59 16.82 14.02
N ILE A 192 3.75 17.19 13.49
CA ILE A 192 4.22 18.58 13.47
C ILE A 192 3.26 19.46 12.64
N LYS A 193 2.80 18.96 11.49
CA LYS A 193 1.84 19.67 10.63
C LYS A 193 0.49 19.90 11.34
N GLN A 194 0.09 19.00 12.24
CA GLN A 194 -1.10 19.14 13.08
C GLN A 194 -0.90 20.02 14.31
N GLY A 195 0.32 20.44 14.59
CA GLY A 195 0.68 21.24 15.78
C GLY A 195 0.96 20.41 17.03
N GLU A 196 1.00 19.08 16.91
CA GLU A 196 1.18 18.11 17.99
C GLU A 196 2.68 17.87 18.30
N TYR A 197 3.42 18.93 18.65
CA TYR A 197 4.89 18.88 18.81
C TYR A 197 5.36 17.91 19.88
N GLU A 198 4.65 17.83 21.01
CA GLU A 198 5.03 16.92 22.10
C GLU A 198 4.87 15.45 21.72
N VAL A 199 3.79 15.12 20.98
CA VAL A 199 3.57 13.76 20.45
C VAL A 199 4.60 13.43 19.39
N ALA A 200 4.95 14.40 18.53
CA ALA A 200 5.99 14.25 17.52
C ALA A 200 7.36 13.95 18.15
N ARG A 201 7.75 14.66 19.22
CA ARG A 201 8.99 14.39 19.97
C ARG A 201 9.03 12.97 20.54
N LYS A 202 7.91 12.52 21.12
CA LYS A 202 7.79 11.14 21.64
C LYS A 202 7.90 10.11 20.51
N ALA A 203 7.28 10.37 19.35
CA ALA A 203 7.37 9.50 18.17
C ALA A 203 8.81 9.42 17.64
N ILE A 204 9.53 10.54 17.51
CA ILE A 204 10.93 10.62 17.11
C ILE A 204 11.82 9.82 18.07
N ALA A 205 11.65 10.02 19.38
CA ALA A 205 12.42 9.30 20.39
C ALA A 205 12.15 7.79 20.32
N ARG A 206 10.89 7.37 20.14
CA ARG A 206 10.49 5.97 19.99
C ARG A 206 11.06 5.33 18.72
N MET A 207 11.21 6.08 17.65
CA MET A 207 11.80 5.61 16.39
C MET A 207 13.33 5.54 16.45
N GLY A 208 13.97 6.13 17.46
CA GLY A 208 15.42 6.18 17.59
C GLY A 208 16.09 7.04 16.51
N ILE A 209 15.40 8.07 16.02
CA ILE A 209 15.94 9.03 15.06
C ILE A 209 17.01 9.86 15.77
N SER A 210 18.13 10.17 15.08
CA SER A 210 19.22 10.96 15.65
C SER A 210 18.77 12.36 16.04
N SER A 211 19.43 12.96 17.04
CA SER A 211 19.12 14.34 17.49
C SER A 211 19.30 15.35 16.35
N GLU A 212 20.25 15.14 15.45
CA GLU A 212 20.50 15.99 14.29
C GLU A 212 19.34 15.89 13.27
N ASP A 213 18.92 14.67 12.91
CA ASP A 213 17.79 14.45 12.01
C ASP A 213 16.47 14.92 12.65
N ALA A 214 16.34 14.76 13.96
CA ALA A 214 15.18 15.24 14.72
C ALA A 214 15.08 16.76 14.70
N ALA A 215 16.20 17.48 14.88
CA ALA A 215 16.23 18.94 14.81
C ALA A 215 15.78 19.43 13.42
N VAL A 216 16.33 18.83 12.35
CA VAL A 216 15.92 19.14 10.98
C VAL A 216 14.43 18.89 10.73
N MET A 217 13.86 17.84 11.31
CA MET A 217 12.42 17.55 11.20
C MET A 217 11.57 18.57 11.96
N LEU A 218 12.02 19.03 13.14
CA LEU A 218 11.30 19.98 13.99
C LEU A 218 11.41 21.43 13.49
N GLU A 219 12.49 21.78 12.79
CA GLU A 219 12.71 23.11 12.21
C GLU A 219 11.96 23.37 10.90
N THR A 220 11.16 22.39 10.40
CA THR A 220 10.41 22.55 9.14
C THR A 220 9.55 23.82 9.19
N PRO A 221 9.66 24.75 8.21
CA PRO A 221 9.05 26.07 8.29
C PRO A 221 7.52 26.00 8.44
N LYS A 222 6.97 26.85 9.34
CA LYS A 222 5.52 27.05 9.55
C LYS A 222 4.75 27.48 8.28
N SER A 223 5.44 27.85 7.20
CA SER A 223 4.85 28.28 5.93
C SER A 223 4.12 27.17 5.16
N SER A 224 4.36 25.90 5.49
CA SER A 224 3.64 24.74 4.91
C SER A 224 2.26 24.46 5.54
N GLN A 225 1.79 25.29 6.46
CA GLN A 225 0.63 24.98 7.32
C GLN A 225 -0.74 25.26 6.71
N LYS A 226 -0.85 25.91 5.55
CA LYS A 226 -2.18 26.20 4.95
C LYS A 226 -2.28 25.68 3.53
N GLY A 227 -2.95 24.54 3.40
CA GLY A 227 -3.43 24.00 2.13
C GLY A 227 -2.31 23.50 1.21
N GLY A 228 -2.32 22.21 0.87
CA GLY A 228 -1.47 21.71 -0.21
C GLY A 228 -1.72 22.51 -1.51
N PRO A 229 -0.75 22.56 -2.42
CA PRO A 229 -0.90 23.29 -3.67
C PRO A 229 -2.17 22.82 -4.38
N LYS A 230 -2.93 23.78 -4.92
CA LYS A 230 -4.13 23.44 -5.71
C LYS A 230 -3.68 22.64 -6.94
N LEU A 231 -4.49 21.67 -7.34
CA LEU A 231 -4.20 20.81 -8.49
C LEU A 231 -3.79 21.63 -9.73
N SER A 232 -4.37 22.84 -9.89
CA SER A 232 -4.02 23.80 -10.95
C SER A 232 -2.62 24.38 -10.83
N GLU A 233 -2.00 24.39 -9.64
CA GLU A 233 -0.65 24.91 -9.42
C GLU A 233 0.42 23.86 -9.78
N LEU A 234 0.08 22.56 -9.77
CA LEU A 234 0.96 21.49 -10.21
C LEU A 234 1.27 21.56 -11.72
N PHE A 235 0.38 22.15 -12.50
CA PHE A 235 0.53 22.34 -13.95
C PHE A 235 1.02 23.74 -14.33
N ARG A 236 1.58 24.52 -13.39
CA ARG A 236 2.16 25.85 -13.64
C ARG A 236 3.66 25.87 -13.30
N GLY A 237 4.46 26.38 -14.24
CA GLY A 237 5.89 26.62 -14.05
C GLY A 237 6.77 25.36 -14.03
N SER A 238 7.88 25.40 -13.30
CA SER A 238 8.87 24.31 -13.24
C SER A 238 8.35 23.00 -12.63
N THR A 239 7.26 23.05 -11.86
CA THR A 239 6.63 21.87 -11.25
C THR A 239 6.02 20.95 -12.30
N THR A 240 5.56 21.50 -13.44
CA THR A 240 4.99 20.73 -14.56
C THR A 240 5.97 19.69 -15.10
N HIS A 241 7.26 20.05 -15.24
CA HIS A 241 8.28 19.12 -15.73
C HIS A 241 8.48 17.93 -14.77
N ILE A 242 8.45 18.19 -13.46
CA ILE A 242 8.59 17.13 -12.44
C ILE A 242 7.38 16.19 -12.47
N VAL A 243 6.17 16.74 -12.60
CA VAL A 243 4.93 15.94 -12.72
C VAL A 243 4.94 15.12 -14.02
N LEU A 244 5.32 15.72 -15.15
CA LEU A 244 5.42 15.01 -16.42
C LEU A 244 6.47 13.88 -16.37
N LEU A 245 7.65 14.16 -15.83
CA LEU A 245 8.71 13.17 -15.69
C LEU A 245 8.28 12.01 -14.79
N GLY A 246 7.68 12.31 -13.63
CA GLY A 246 7.14 11.30 -12.71
C GLY A 246 6.04 10.46 -13.35
N SER A 247 5.11 11.09 -14.07
CA SER A 247 4.05 10.39 -14.79
C SER A 247 4.60 9.50 -15.91
N LEU A 248 5.58 9.98 -16.67
CA LEU A 248 6.22 9.22 -17.74
C LEU A 248 6.95 7.98 -17.18
N LEU A 249 7.71 8.16 -16.10
CA LEU A 249 8.37 7.04 -15.42
C LEU A 249 7.36 6.00 -14.89
N ALA A 250 6.24 6.44 -14.32
CA ALA A 250 5.18 5.53 -13.86
C ALA A 250 4.54 4.76 -15.03
N VAL A 251 4.31 5.42 -16.17
CA VAL A 251 3.80 4.77 -17.40
C VAL A 251 4.79 3.73 -17.90
N PHE A 252 6.08 4.05 -18.00
CA PHE A 252 7.10 3.09 -18.43
C PHE A 252 7.22 1.90 -17.47
N GLN A 253 7.12 2.14 -16.17
CA GLN A 253 7.12 1.07 -15.18
C GLN A 253 5.97 0.09 -15.40
N GLN A 254 4.77 0.59 -15.66
CA GLN A 254 3.59 -0.27 -15.88
C GLN A 254 3.63 -0.98 -17.24
N LEU A 255 4.10 -0.32 -18.30
CA LEU A 255 4.24 -0.94 -19.62
C LEU A 255 5.27 -2.09 -19.60
N SER A 256 6.38 -1.93 -18.85
CA SER A 256 7.38 -2.99 -18.71
C SER A 256 6.82 -4.25 -18.02
N LEU A 257 5.85 -4.09 -17.11
CA LEU A 257 5.22 -5.22 -16.41
C LEU A 257 4.18 -5.99 -17.27
N ILE A 258 3.65 -5.37 -18.33
CA ILE A 258 2.65 -6.00 -19.20
C ILE A 258 3.32 -6.96 -20.21
N HIS A 259 4.62 -6.79 -20.49
CA HIS A 259 5.35 -7.61 -21.46
C HIS A 259 6.05 -8.85 -20.85
N ILE A 260 5.95 -9.05 -19.55
CA ILE A 260 6.43 -10.25 -18.86
C ILE A 260 5.27 -11.16 -18.51
#